data_1ab09ae93454f3a8b63d6e610cb54752
#
_entry.id   1ab09ae93454f3a8b63d6e610cb54752
#
_cell.length_a   1.000
_cell.length_b   1.000
_cell.length_c   1.000
_cell.angle_alpha   90.00
_cell.angle_beta   90.00
_cell.angle_gamma   90.00
#
_symmetry.space_group_name_H-M   'P 1'
#
loop_
_entity.id
_entity.type
_entity.pdbx_description
1 polymer ?
#
loop_
_entity_poly.entity_id
_entity_poly.type
_entity_poly.pdbx_seq_one_letter_code
_entity_poly.pdbx_strand_id
1 'polypeptide(L)'
;MTRAGAAAQPAPSGELRVVGTSVTRETELLLERVTQAAGKRTVRILQIGSRTNLADRNERNWRSLAAKRFKRVEFVGVDIADGPNVDARLDICCDSRTLVSTLGEDPFDLVICCHVLEHTRNPNRAARNIERATRPGGHVYVATPWSQAFHATPDDYWRFSVRGLVLLFGELEIVSSFYSGGDVGLDVAYRVERDGRPLLDSRAGAVEQGLFQLVLDHEDNRAVLTRQATERLPVSRTYMPTLFVNVVGRRPA
;
A
#
# COMPACT_ATOMS: atom_id res chain seq x y z
N MET A 1 -18.88 -48.84 30.31
CA MET A 1 -18.00 -48.73 29.10
C MET A 1 -17.72 -47.26 28.85
N THR A 2 -16.65 -46.79 29.41
CA THR A 2 -16.18 -45.42 29.35
C THR A 2 -15.30 -45.25 28.10
N ARG A 3 -15.70 -44.35 27.18
CA ARG A 3 -14.88 -43.97 26.03
C ARG A 3 -13.71 -43.14 26.53
N ALA A 4 -12.50 -43.65 26.33
CA ALA A 4 -11.25 -42.91 26.50
C ALA A 4 -11.20 -41.73 25.51
N GLY A 5 -11.04 -40.54 26.06
CA GLY A 5 -10.80 -39.33 25.26
C GLY A 5 -9.42 -39.42 24.59
N ALA A 6 -9.40 -39.28 23.28
CA ALA A 6 -8.16 -39.13 22.53
C ALA A 6 -7.52 -37.79 22.94
N ALA A 7 -6.37 -37.88 23.59
CA ALA A 7 -5.55 -36.71 23.85
C ALA A 7 -5.09 -36.10 22.51
N ALA A 8 -5.39 -34.82 22.28
CA ALA A 8 -4.92 -34.08 21.14
C ALA A 8 -3.37 -34.05 21.18
N GLN A 9 -2.75 -34.53 20.13
CA GLN A 9 -1.29 -34.41 19.97
C GLN A 9 -0.90 -32.92 19.95
N PRO A 10 0.15 -32.54 20.69
CA PRO A 10 0.65 -31.16 20.62
C PRO A 10 1.11 -30.88 19.19
N ALA A 11 0.72 -29.71 18.66
CA ALA A 11 1.15 -29.23 17.37
C ALA A 11 2.70 -29.16 17.34
N PRO A 12 3.34 -29.52 16.23
CA PRO A 12 4.80 -29.43 16.13
C PRO A 12 5.22 -27.98 16.33
N SER A 13 6.19 -27.75 17.19
CA SER A 13 6.83 -26.47 17.48
C SER A 13 7.69 -26.01 16.27
N GLY A 14 7.04 -25.70 15.16
CA GLY A 14 7.67 -25.05 14.03
C GLY A 14 7.64 -23.54 14.28
N GLU A 15 8.78 -22.90 14.28
CA GLU A 15 8.90 -21.45 14.29
C GLU A 15 8.03 -20.84 13.16
N LEU A 16 7.10 -20.00 13.55
CA LEU A 16 6.30 -19.20 12.62
C LEU A 16 7.21 -18.21 11.89
N ARG A 17 7.56 -18.53 10.64
CA ARG A 17 8.28 -17.60 9.79
C ARG A 17 7.27 -16.76 9.00
N VAL A 18 7.13 -15.50 9.39
CA VAL A 18 6.50 -14.50 8.53
C VAL A 18 7.44 -14.25 7.36
N VAL A 19 6.93 -14.31 6.13
CA VAL A 19 7.74 -13.98 4.96
C VAL A 19 7.97 -12.47 4.94
N GLY A 20 9.01 -12.05 5.64
CA GLY A 20 9.50 -10.68 5.64
C GLY A 20 10.09 -10.33 4.28
N THR A 21 9.81 -9.14 3.83
CA THR A 21 10.38 -8.52 2.63
C THR A 21 10.66 -7.05 2.96
N SER A 22 11.00 -6.24 2.00
CA SER A 22 11.11 -4.81 2.18
C SER A 22 10.25 -4.07 1.15
N VAL A 23 9.84 -2.86 1.49
CA VAL A 23 9.11 -1.99 0.54
C VAL A 23 9.98 -1.70 -0.69
N THR A 24 11.29 -1.55 -0.49
CA THR A 24 12.26 -1.42 -1.58
C THR A 24 12.23 -2.64 -2.50
N ARG A 25 12.29 -3.86 -1.94
CA ARG A 25 12.24 -5.09 -2.74
C ARG A 25 10.91 -5.25 -3.49
N GLU A 26 9.79 -4.99 -2.84
CA GLU A 26 8.46 -5.04 -3.52
C GLU A 26 8.36 -4.01 -4.64
N THR A 27 8.94 -2.81 -4.45
CA THR A 27 9.02 -1.78 -5.49
C THR A 27 9.88 -2.23 -6.68
N GLU A 28 11.04 -2.82 -6.42
CA GLU A 28 11.90 -3.38 -7.48
C GLU A 28 11.17 -4.44 -8.31
N LEU A 29 10.50 -5.38 -7.64
CA LEU A 29 9.70 -6.41 -8.30
C LEU A 29 8.58 -5.82 -9.16
N LEU A 30 7.91 -4.77 -8.68
CA LEU A 30 6.91 -4.05 -9.47
C LEU A 30 7.54 -3.43 -10.73
N LEU A 31 8.65 -2.70 -10.58
CA LEU A 31 9.33 -2.07 -11.71
C LEU A 31 9.91 -3.09 -12.71
N GLU A 32 10.33 -4.25 -12.24
CA GLU A 32 10.71 -5.39 -13.11
C GLU A 32 9.53 -5.88 -13.96
N ARG A 33 8.34 -6.07 -13.35
CA ARG A 33 7.11 -6.46 -14.05
C ARG A 33 6.70 -5.44 -15.10
N VAL A 34 6.71 -4.16 -14.73
CA VAL A 34 6.42 -3.05 -15.67
C VAL A 34 7.41 -3.05 -16.83
N THR A 35 8.70 -3.28 -16.57
CA THR A 35 9.73 -3.38 -17.62
C THR A 35 9.44 -4.52 -18.59
N GLN A 36 9.09 -5.69 -18.07
CA GLN A 36 8.76 -6.87 -18.89
C GLN A 36 7.51 -6.62 -19.74
N ALA A 37 6.46 -6.03 -19.16
CA ALA A 37 5.22 -5.71 -19.85
C ALA A 37 5.40 -4.63 -20.93
N ALA A 38 6.24 -3.63 -20.68
CA ALA A 38 6.50 -2.54 -21.62
C ALA A 38 7.42 -2.96 -22.80
N GLY A 39 8.34 -3.89 -22.57
CA GLY A 39 9.32 -4.30 -23.58
C GLY A 39 10.22 -3.14 -24.03
N LYS A 40 10.16 -2.77 -25.33
CA LYS A 40 10.97 -1.69 -25.90
C LYS A 40 10.23 -0.34 -25.98
N ARG A 41 8.96 -0.27 -25.55
CA ARG A 41 8.16 0.95 -25.58
C ARG A 41 8.67 1.98 -24.57
N THR A 42 8.26 3.23 -24.76
CA THR A 42 8.32 4.24 -23.70
C THR A 42 7.35 3.82 -22.59
N VAL A 43 7.83 3.76 -21.35
CA VAL A 43 7.01 3.47 -20.18
C VAL A 43 6.27 4.73 -19.77
N ARG A 44 4.95 4.67 -19.67
CA ARG A 44 4.12 5.77 -19.18
C ARG A 44 3.71 5.50 -17.72
N ILE A 45 4.02 6.43 -16.84
CA ILE A 45 3.74 6.32 -15.41
C ILE A 45 2.89 7.50 -14.97
N LEU A 46 1.81 7.22 -14.24
CA LEU A 46 0.99 8.21 -13.56
C LEU A 46 1.21 8.08 -12.04
N GLN A 47 1.52 9.18 -11.39
CA GLN A 47 1.46 9.28 -9.92
C GLN A 47 0.34 10.20 -9.50
N ILE A 48 -0.60 9.68 -8.73
CA ILE A 48 -1.71 10.39 -8.11
C ILE A 48 -1.30 10.76 -6.68
N GLY A 49 -1.54 12.00 -6.27
CA GLY A 49 -0.99 12.54 -5.03
C GLY A 49 0.52 12.77 -5.15
N SER A 50 0.95 13.39 -6.27
CA SER A 50 2.37 13.53 -6.58
C SER A 50 3.04 14.72 -5.90
N ARG A 51 2.27 15.60 -5.26
CA ARG A 51 2.82 16.78 -4.61
C ARG A 51 3.75 16.38 -3.46
N THR A 52 5.04 16.61 -3.65
CA THR A 52 6.04 16.30 -2.65
C THR A 52 5.98 17.29 -1.49
N ASN A 53 5.85 16.79 -0.29
CA ASN A 53 6.11 17.58 0.90
C ASN A 53 7.63 17.60 1.14
N LEU A 54 8.28 18.72 0.87
CA LEU A 54 9.73 18.89 1.02
C LEU A 54 10.24 18.62 2.45
N ALA A 55 9.34 18.64 3.43
CA ALA A 55 9.65 18.30 4.83
C ALA A 55 9.63 16.80 5.10
N ASP A 56 9.00 15.99 4.25
CA ASP A 56 8.93 14.54 4.42
C ASP A 56 10.10 13.84 3.71
N ARG A 57 11.15 13.54 4.48
CA ARG A 57 12.34 12.82 4.01
C ARG A 57 12.09 11.35 3.67
N ASN A 58 10.90 10.83 4.00
CA ASN A 58 10.53 9.43 3.80
C ASN A 58 9.73 9.20 2.54
N GLU A 59 9.24 10.26 1.90
CA GLU A 59 8.47 10.13 0.69
C GLU A 59 9.32 9.55 -0.43
N ARG A 60 8.85 8.43 -0.97
CA ARG A 60 9.53 7.76 -2.09
C ARG A 60 9.41 8.59 -3.35
N ASN A 61 10.52 9.09 -3.85
CA ASN A 61 10.55 9.85 -5.09
C ASN A 61 10.41 8.90 -6.30
N TRP A 62 9.17 8.61 -6.69
CA TRP A 62 8.85 7.72 -7.80
C TRP A 62 9.36 8.21 -9.15
N ARG A 63 9.34 9.52 -9.38
CA ARG A 63 9.88 10.11 -10.62
C ARG A 63 11.38 9.85 -10.77
N SER A 64 12.13 10.02 -9.69
CA SER A 64 13.57 9.72 -9.67
C SER A 64 13.85 8.23 -9.84
N LEU A 65 13.07 7.36 -9.19
CA LEU A 65 13.18 5.91 -9.34
C LEU A 65 12.89 5.49 -10.79
N ALA A 66 11.84 6.02 -11.40
CA ALA A 66 11.46 5.74 -12.77
C ALA A 66 12.56 6.18 -13.76
N ALA A 67 13.10 7.39 -13.58
CA ALA A 67 14.19 7.92 -14.43
C ALA A 67 15.47 7.05 -14.35
N LYS A 68 15.77 6.49 -13.18
CA LYS A 68 16.91 5.57 -13.02
C LYS A 68 16.65 4.19 -13.62
N ARG A 69 15.40 3.72 -13.59
CA ARG A 69 15.04 2.35 -13.99
C ARG A 69 14.79 2.21 -15.49
N PHE A 70 14.15 3.19 -16.12
CA PHE A 70 13.69 3.10 -17.50
C PHE A 70 14.49 4.01 -18.42
N LYS A 71 14.96 3.48 -19.56
CA LYS A 71 15.67 4.26 -20.58
C LYS A 71 14.76 5.29 -21.27
N ARG A 72 13.46 5.00 -21.36
CA ARG A 72 12.43 5.84 -21.96
C ARG A 72 11.24 5.83 -21.04
N VAL A 73 10.98 6.94 -20.39
CA VAL A 73 9.86 7.10 -19.46
C VAL A 73 9.19 8.44 -19.65
N GLU A 74 7.87 8.40 -19.68
CA GLU A 74 7.00 9.57 -19.54
C GLU A 74 6.34 9.47 -18.17
N PHE A 75 6.60 10.44 -17.32
CA PHE A 75 6.09 10.47 -15.97
C PHE A 75 5.15 11.66 -15.79
N VAL A 76 3.91 11.38 -15.44
CA VAL A 76 2.88 12.38 -15.17
C VAL A 76 2.53 12.32 -13.68
N GLY A 77 2.72 13.45 -13.01
CA GLY A 77 2.33 13.63 -11.61
C GLY A 77 1.07 14.49 -11.51
N VAL A 78 0.06 14.03 -10.79
CA VAL A 78 -1.16 14.79 -10.54
C VAL A 78 -1.49 14.91 -9.06
N ASP A 79 -2.07 16.04 -8.67
CA ASP A 79 -2.55 16.31 -7.32
C ASP A 79 -3.76 17.24 -7.36
N ILE A 80 -4.52 17.33 -6.28
CA ILE A 80 -5.61 18.31 -6.14
C ILE A 80 -5.09 19.75 -6.00
N ALA A 81 -3.84 19.92 -5.58
CA ALA A 81 -3.18 21.21 -5.38
C ALA A 81 -1.88 21.29 -6.18
N ASP A 82 -1.52 22.48 -6.59
CA ASP A 82 -0.23 22.75 -7.25
C ASP A 82 0.94 22.59 -6.28
N GLY A 83 2.09 22.22 -6.80
CA GLY A 83 3.30 22.07 -6.00
C GLY A 83 4.41 21.31 -6.72
N PRO A 84 5.53 21.04 -6.05
CA PRO A 84 6.62 20.26 -6.62
C PRO A 84 6.15 18.87 -7.07
N ASN A 85 6.63 18.40 -8.22
CA ASN A 85 6.28 17.15 -8.89
C ASN A 85 4.84 17.04 -9.44
N VAL A 86 4.04 18.11 -9.40
CA VAL A 86 2.70 18.17 -9.99
C VAL A 86 2.79 18.73 -11.40
N ASP A 87 2.44 17.92 -12.40
CA ASP A 87 2.39 18.33 -13.80
C ASP A 87 1.00 18.87 -14.19
N ALA A 88 -0.05 18.37 -13.51
CA ALA A 88 -1.42 18.85 -13.70
C ALA A 88 -2.25 18.71 -12.42
N ARG A 89 -3.20 19.62 -12.22
CA ARG A 89 -4.18 19.51 -11.13
C ARG A 89 -5.28 18.54 -11.53
N LEU A 90 -5.55 17.57 -10.67
CA LEU A 90 -6.61 16.61 -10.88
C LEU A 90 -7.16 16.08 -9.54
N ASP A 91 -8.46 16.17 -9.33
CA ASP A 91 -9.16 15.35 -8.35
C ASP A 91 -9.42 13.97 -8.99
N ILE A 92 -8.81 12.92 -8.45
CA ILE A 92 -9.00 11.55 -8.96
C ILE A 92 -10.47 11.09 -8.87
N CYS A 93 -11.29 11.74 -8.07
CA CYS A 93 -12.74 11.52 -8.01
C CYS A 93 -13.52 12.28 -9.10
N CYS A 94 -12.88 12.89 -10.09
CA CYS A 94 -13.50 13.62 -11.20
C CYS A 94 -14.37 12.72 -12.10
N ASP A 95 -15.14 13.32 -13.00
CA ASP A 95 -15.82 12.60 -14.07
C ASP A 95 -14.85 12.14 -15.17
N SER A 96 -15.32 11.21 -16.01
CA SER A 96 -14.49 10.61 -17.07
C SER A 96 -14.01 11.61 -18.13
N ARG A 97 -14.78 12.67 -18.39
CA ARG A 97 -14.39 13.72 -19.36
C ARG A 97 -13.20 14.51 -18.81
N THR A 98 -13.30 14.95 -17.56
CA THR A 98 -12.22 15.63 -16.88
C THR A 98 -10.96 14.76 -16.77
N LEU A 99 -11.10 13.46 -16.47
CA LEU A 99 -10.00 12.53 -16.45
C LEU A 99 -9.26 12.50 -17.79
N VAL A 100 -9.99 12.27 -18.89
CA VAL A 100 -9.40 12.19 -20.24
C VAL A 100 -8.83 13.54 -20.69
N SER A 101 -9.53 14.65 -20.45
CA SER A 101 -9.03 15.98 -20.84
C SER A 101 -7.72 16.37 -20.13
N THR A 102 -7.50 15.83 -18.91
CA THR A 102 -6.29 16.12 -18.13
C THR A 102 -5.14 15.15 -18.44
N LEU A 103 -5.43 13.85 -18.57
CA LEU A 103 -4.42 12.80 -18.71
C LEU A 103 -4.15 12.39 -20.17
N GLY A 104 -5.02 12.80 -21.10
CA GLY A 104 -5.05 12.30 -22.47
C GLY A 104 -5.75 10.93 -22.58
N GLU A 105 -5.80 10.40 -23.80
CA GLU A 105 -6.45 9.13 -24.11
C GLU A 105 -5.54 7.91 -23.94
N ASP A 106 -4.22 8.12 -23.98
CA ASP A 106 -3.25 7.05 -23.89
C ASP A 106 -3.09 6.56 -22.46
N PRO A 107 -3.40 5.29 -22.15
CA PRO A 107 -3.34 4.75 -20.81
C PRO A 107 -1.90 4.51 -20.33
N PHE A 108 -1.72 4.39 -19.02
CA PHE A 108 -0.44 4.26 -18.34
C PHE A 108 -0.03 2.79 -18.12
N ASP A 109 1.27 2.52 -18.20
CA ASP A 109 1.86 1.20 -17.87
C ASP A 109 1.87 0.95 -16.37
N LEU A 110 2.00 2.02 -15.57
CA LEU A 110 1.96 1.98 -14.12
C LEU A 110 1.19 3.19 -13.59
N VAL A 111 0.22 2.93 -12.73
CA VAL A 111 -0.45 3.98 -11.94
C VAL A 111 -0.10 3.79 -10.47
N ILE A 112 0.37 4.84 -9.83
CA ILE A 112 0.79 4.89 -8.45
C ILE A 112 -0.17 5.79 -7.68
N CYS A 113 -0.74 5.27 -6.58
CA CYS A 113 -1.65 6.00 -5.71
C CYS A 113 -1.32 5.68 -4.26
N CYS A 114 -0.45 6.49 -3.65
CA CYS A 114 0.02 6.29 -2.30
C CYS A 114 -0.47 7.43 -1.41
N HIS A 115 -1.08 7.08 -0.28
CA HIS A 115 -1.56 8.05 0.71
C HIS A 115 -2.52 9.11 0.13
N VAL A 116 -3.48 8.64 -0.68
CA VAL A 116 -4.50 9.47 -1.34
C VAL A 116 -5.91 8.98 -1.04
N LEU A 117 -6.15 7.67 -1.10
CA LEU A 117 -7.50 7.11 -0.99
C LEU A 117 -8.16 7.40 0.36
N GLU A 118 -7.38 7.47 1.43
CA GLU A 118 -7.84 7.86 2.77
C GLU A 118 -8.40 9.27 2.82
N HIS A 119 -7.98 10.14 1.92
CA HIS A 119 -8.38 11.54 1.79
C HIS A 119 -9.50 11.76 0.76
N THR A 120 -9.94 10.72 0.06
CA THR A 120 -10.97 10.84 -0.97
C THR A 120 -12.38 10.66 -0.40
N ARG A 121 -13.32 11.53 -0.79
CA ARG A 121 -14.75 11.37 -0.40
C ARG A 121 -15.41 10.17 -1.06
N ASN A 122 -14.92 9.75 -2.22
CA ASN A 122 -15.49 8.65 -2.98
C ASN A 122 -14.39 7.70 -3.51
N PRO A 123 -13.88 6.81 -2.66
CA PRO A 123 -12.80 5.89 -3.05
C PRO A 123 -13.21 4.93 -4.18
N ASN A 124 -14.49 4.58 -4.30
CA ASN A 124 -14.97 3.75 -5.42
C ASN A 124 -14.83 4.47 -6.77
N ARG A 125 -15.05 5.78 -6.80
CA ARG A 125 -14.85 6.57 -8.01
C ARG A 125 -13.38 6.73 -8.34
N ALA A 126 -12.58 7.00 -7.33
CA ALA A 126 -11.11 7.06 -7.46
C ALA A 126 -10.56 5.74 -8.03
N ALA A 127 -10.94 4.59 -7.46
CA ALA A 127 -10.50 3.28 -7.93
C ALA A 127 -10.86 3.03 -9.40
N ARG A 128 -12.13 3.28 -9.80
CA ARG A 128 -12.54 3.16 -11.21
C ARG A 128 -11.74 4.07 -12.15
N ASN A 129 -11.40 5.28 -11.72
CA ASN A 129 -10.58 6.19 -12.54
C ASN A 129 -9.14 5.71 -12.64
N ILE A 130 -8.57 5.17 -11.57
CA ILE A 130 -7.24 4.53 -11.54
C ILE A 130 -7.21 3.35 -12.52
N GLU A 131 -8.20 2.45 -12.44
CA GLU A 131 -8.32 1.30 -13.34
C GLU A 131 -8.44 1.72 -14.80
N ARG A 132 -9.23 2.77 -15.09
CA ARG A 132 -9.39 3.32 -16.46
C ARG A 132 -8.09 3.93 -16.98
N ALA A 133 -7.37 4.66 -16.16
CA ALA A 133 -6.09 5.25 -16.54
C ALA A 133 -4.99 4.20 -16.78
N THR A 134 -5.14 3.00 -16.21
CA THR A 134 -4.18 1.91 -16.39
C THR A 134 -4.47 1.17 -17.70
N ARG A 135 -3.45 0.92 -18.53
CA ARG A 135 -3.63 0.13 -19.76
C ARG A 135 -3.96 -1.34 -19.47
N PRO A 136 -4.60 -2.05 -20.42
CA PRO A 136 -4.64 -3.51 -20.37
C PRO A 136 -3.24 -4.10 -20.24
N GLY A 137 -3.04 -5.03 -19.30
CA GLY A 137 -1.72 -5.57 -18.94
C GLY A 137 -0.83 -4.67 -18.08
N GLY A 138 -1.25 -3.41 -17.84
CA GLY A 138 -0.54 -2.46 -16.96
C GLY A 138 -0.74 -2.76 -15.47
N HIS A 139 0.00 -2.05 -14.63
CA HIS A 139 0.02 -2.29 -13.19
C HIS A 139 -0.47 -1.07 -12.40
N VAL A 140 -1.03 -1.35 -11.24
CA VAL A 140 -1.44 -0.35 -10.25
C VAL A 140 -0.72 -0.65 -8.95
N TYR A 141 -0.15 0.37 -8.31
CA TYR A 141 0.36 0.29 -6.95
C TYR A 141 -0.41 1.24 -6.05
N VAL A 142 -1.00 0.71 -5.00
CA VAL A 142 -1.76 1.46 -4.01
C VAL A 142 -1.17 1.22 -2.63
N ALA A 143 -0.94 2.30 -1.89
CA ALA A 143 -0.60 2.25 -0.47
C ALA A 143 -1.53 3.20 0.30
N THR A 144 -2.05 2.74 1.44
CA THR A 144 -2.98 3.50 2.27
C THR A 144 -2.90 3.05 3.73
N PRO A 145 -3.21 3.89 4.71
CA PRO A 145 -3.12 3.50 6.10
C PRO A 145 -4.16 2.44 6.47
N TRP A 146 -3.69 1.38 7.14
CA TRP A 146 -4.52 0.44 7.89
C TRP A 146 -4.70 0.92 9.32
N SER A 147 -3.61 1.38 9.94
CA SER A 147 -3.60 1.95 11.29
C SER A 147 -2.75 3.21 11.26
N GLN A 148 -3.37 4.33 11.55
CA GLN A 148 -2.74 5.63 11.68
C GLN A 148 -3.67 6.57 12.42
N ALA A 149 -3.13 7.44 13.27
CA ALA A 149 -3.90 8.50 13.89
C ALA A 149 -4.49 9.44 12.82
N PHE A 150 -5.60 10.10 13.17
CA PHE A 150 -6.21 11.12 12.31
C PHE A 150 -5.17 12.17 11.87
N HIS A 151 -5.12 12.43 10.56
CA HIS A 151 -4.17 13.38 9.96
C HIS A 151 -4.84 14.12 8.79
N ALA A 152 -5.54 15.21 9.10
CA ALA A 152 -6.25 15.96 8.08
C ALA A 152 -5.31 16.78 7.20
N THR A 153 -5.27 16.50 5.89
CA THR A 153 -4.80 17.41 4.84
C THR A 153 -5.10 16.80 3.47
N PRO A 154 -6.19 17.12 2.81
CA PRO A 154 -7.24 18.10 3.18
C PRO A 154 -8.23 17.59 4.22
N ASP A 155 -8.46 16.29 4.32
CA ASP A 155 -9.35 15.61 5.28
C ASP A 155 -8.97 14.13 5.37
N ASP A 156 -9.48 13.37 6.34
CA ASP A 156 -9.07 11.99 6.62
C ASP A 156 -10.32 11.13 6.87
N TYR A 157 -10.73 10.37 5.85
CA TYR A 157 -12.01 9.66 5.85
C TYR A 157 -11.89 8.15 6.10
N TRP A 158 -10.78 7.50 5.63
CA TRP A 158 -10.77 6.05 5.50
C TRP A 158 -9.54 5.38 6.11
N ARG A 159 -9.77 4.16 6.60
CA ARG A 159 -8.74 3.17 6.90
C ARG A 159 -9.11 1.89 6.16
N PHE A 160 -8.19 1.37 5.34
CA PHE A 160 -8.47 0.22 4.50
C PHE A 160 -7.80 -1.03 5.03
N SER A 161 -8.52 -2.15 5.02
CA SER A 161 -7.91 -3.47 5.11
C SER A 161 -7.44 -3.94 3.72
N VAL A 162 -6.58 -4.97 3.67
CA VAL A 162 -6.20 -5.60 2.40
C VAL A 162 -7.44 -6.04 1.63
N ARG A 163 -8.39 -6.69 2.28
CA ARG A 163 -9.65 -7.11 1.62
C ARG A 163 -10.49 -5.93 1.14
N GLY A 164 -10.50 -4.85 1.88
CA GLY A 164 -11.20 -3.61 1.47
C GLY A 164 -10.61 -3.03 0.17
N LEU A 165 -9.27 -2.98 0.07
CA LEU A 165 -8.60 -2.55 -1.17
C LEU A 165 -8.81 -3.54 -2.32
N VAL A 166 -8.70 -4.84 -2.07
CA VAL A 166 -8.96 -5.87 -3.10
C VAL A 166 -10.40 -5.79 -3.61
N LEU A 167 -11.37 -5.51 -2.74
CA LEU A 167 -12.77 -5.31 -3.16
C LEU A 167 -12.95 -4.01 -3.95
N LEU A 168 -12.26 -2.95 -3.53
CA LEU A 168 -12.33 -1.64 -4.17
C LEU A 168 -11.79 -1.67 -5.61
N PHE A 169 -10.73 -2.45 -5.86
CA PHE A 169 -10.09 -2.66 -7.16
C PHE A 169 -10.52 -4.00 -7.77
N GLY A 170 -11.81 -4.19 -7.96
CA GLY A 170 -12.39 -5.47 -8.40
C GLY A 170 -12.02 -5.89 -9.81
N GLU A 171 -11.61 -4.96 -10.66
CA GLU A 171 -11.20 -5.23 -12.05
C GLU A 171 -9.71 -5.64 -12.16
N LEU A 172 -8.94 -5.60 -11.06
CA LEU A 172 -7.52 -5.93 -11.07
C LEU A 172 -7.25 -7.38 -10.62
N GLU A 173 -6.35 -8.03 -11.30
CA GLU A 173 -5.69 -9.23 -10.79
C GLU A 173 -4.67 -8.82 -9.73
N ILE A 174 -4.87 -9.22 -8.48
CA ILE A 174 -3.93 -8.89 -7.40
C ILE A 174 -2.67 -9.74 -7.54
N VAL A 175 -1.55 -9.07 -7.72
CA VAL A 175 -0.22 -9.66 -7.95
C VAL A 175 0.55 -9.82 -6.65
N SER A 176 0.45 -8.83 -5.77
CA SER A 176 1.10 -8.83 -4.45
C SER A 176 0.32 -7.96 -3.51
N SER A 177 0.28 -8.34 -2.24
CA SER A 177 -0.20 -7.49 -1.16
C SER A 177 0.68 -7.67 0.08
N PHE A 178 0.91 -6.58 0.80
CA PHE A 178 1.77 -6.61 1.97
C PHE A 178 1.44 -5.47 2.94
N TYR A 179 1.75 -5.68 4.21
CA TYR A 179 1.81 -4.61 5.21
C TYR A 179 3.21 -4.02 5.26
N SER A 180 3.30 -2.71 5.50
CA SER A 180 4.57 -2.02 5.73
C SER A 180 4.47 -1.08 6.92
N GLY A 181 5.58 -0.92 7.67
CA GLY A 181 5.68 0.07 8.72
C GLY A 181 5.70 1.49 8.16
N GLY A 182 5.17 2.44 8.93
CA GLY A 182 5.16 3.87 8.59
C GLY A 182 6.25 4.67 9.29
N ASP A 183 7.10 4.04 10.08
CA ASP A 183 8.15 4.73 10.82
C ASP A 183 9.35 5.06 9.94
N VAL A 184 9.99 6.17 10.27
CA VAL A 184 11.15 6.71 9.56
C VAL A 184 12.28 5.69 9.51
N GLY A 185 12.70 5.31 8.30
CA GLY A 185 13.84 4.43 8.11
C GLY A 185 13.55 2.94 8.18
N LEU A 186 12.32 2.53 8.44
CA LEU A 186 11.93 1.13 8.39
C LEU A 186 11.56 0.71 6.95
N ASP A 187 12.44 -0.03 6.31
CA ASP A 187 12.18 -0.67 5.01
C ASP A 187 11.73 -2.12 5.22
N VAL A 188 10.67 -2.30 6.01
CA VAL A 188 10.12 -3.62 6.36
C VAL A 188 8.74 -3.78 5.76
N ALA A 189 8.50 -4.92 5.13
CA ALA A 189 7.20 -5.32 4.61
C ALA A 189 6.90 -6.78 4.96
N TYR A 190 5.61 -7.10 5.07
CA TYR A 190 5.11 -8.44 5.35
C TYR A 190 4.08 -8.81 4.32
N ARG A 191 4.38 -9.79 3.45
CA ARG A 191 3.42 -10.28 2.46
C ARG A 191 2.24 -10.94 3.13
N VAL A 192 1.09 -10.74 2.52
CA VAL A 192 -0.18 -11.27 3.00
C VAL A 192 -0.93 -11.95 1.85
N GLU A 193 -1.81 -12.87 2.22
CA GLU A 193 -2.78 -13.46 1.31
C GLU A 193 -3.85 -12.45 0.89
N ARG A 194 -4.62 -12.75 -0.16
CA ARG A 194 -5.71 -11.91 -0.63
C ARG A 194 -6.77 -11.61 0.43
N ASP A 195 -6.92 -12.48 1.42
CA ASP A 195 -7.84 -12.30 2.54
C ASP A 195 -7.27 -11.45 3.68
N GLY A 196 -6.04 -10.95 3.53
CA GLY A 196 -5.37 -10.08 4.50
C GLY A 196 -4.58 -10.81 5.57
N ARG A 197 -4.55 -12.15 5.53
CA ARG A 197 -3.70 -12.93 6.44
C ARG A 197 -2.24 -12.84 6.03
N PRO A 198 -1.30 -12.69 6.97
CA PRO A 198 0.11 -12.76 6.65
C PRO A 198 0.47 -14.06 5.94
N LEU A 199 1.30 -13.98 4.91
CA LEU A 199 1.85 -15.13 4.24
C LEU A 199 2.91 -15.75 5.16
N LEU A 200 2.61 -16.94 5.68
CA LEU A 200 3.48 -17.67 6.58
C LEU A 200 4.14 -18.83 5.87
N ASP A 201 5.39 -19.08 6.22
CA ASP A 201 6.16 -20.25 5.76
C ASP A 201 5.83 -21.53 6.55
N SER A 202 4.84 -21.50 7.42
CA SER A 202 4.41 -22.65 8.22
C SER A 202 2.91 -22.77 8.37
N ARG A 203 2.44 -24.01 8.58
CA ARG A 203 1.05 -24.44 8.67
C ARG A 203 0.29 -23.99 9.93
N ALA A 204 0.77 -23.01 10.67
CA ALA A 204 0.20 -22.66 11.96
C ALA A 204 -0.88 -21.59 11.86
N GLY A 205 -2.05 -21.89 12.36
CA GLY A 205 -3.25 -21.05 12.32
C GLY A 205 -3.30 -19.85 13.27
N ALA A 206 -2.17 -19.34 13.77
CA ALA A 206 -2.13 -18.22 14.74
C ALA A 206 -1.72 -16.90 14.13
N VAL A 207 -2.16 -16.59 12.94
CA VAL A 207 -1.63 -15.56 12.06
C VAL A 207 -2.06 -14.15 12.47
N GLU A 208 -3.29 -13.96 12.92
CA GLU A 208 -3.81 -12.64 13.31
C GLU A 208 -3.11 -12.09 14.56
N GLN A 209 -2.72 -12.97 15.48
CA GLN A 209 -1.95 -12.59 16.66
C GLN A 209 -0.52 -12.20 16.32
N GLY A 210 0.10 -12.85 15.33
CA GLY A 210 1.48 -12.59 14.91
C GLY A 210 1.69 -11.18 14.32
N LEU A 211 0.77 -10.69 13.51
CA LEU A 211 0.88 -9.35 12.94
C LEU A 211 0.78 -8.26 14.01
N PHE A 212 -0.15 -8.40 14.93
CA PHE A 212 -0.30 -7.47 16.06
C PHE A 212 0.94 -7.50 16.96
N GLN A 213 1.50 -8.66 17.16
CA GLN A 213 2.70 -8.85 17.98
C GLN A 213 3.95 -8.26 17.34
N LEU A 214 4.09 -8.36 16.02
CA LEU A 214 5.18 -7.74 15.27
C LEU A 214 5.17 -6.21 15.35
N VAL A 215 4.00 -5.59 15.35
CA VAL A 215 3.83 -4.14 15.52
C VAL A 215 4.08 -3.73 16.96
N LEU A 216 3.65 -4.54 17.93
CA LEU A 216 3.84 -4.28 19.35
C LEU A 216 5.28 -4.56 19.83
N ASP A 217 6.00 -5.43 19.15
CA ASP A 217 7.38 -5.79 19.50
C ASP A 217 8.42 -4.75 19.03
N HIS A 218 8.02 -3.73 18.28
CA HIS A 218 8.89 -2.60 18.03
C HIS A 218 9.22 -1.87 19.35
N GLU A 219 10.49 -1.58 19.58
CA GLU A 219 10.99 -1.06 20.87
C GLU A 219 10.24 0.20 21.31
N ASP A 220 9.99 1.12 20.37
CA ASP A 220 9.26 2.35 20.61
C ASP A 220 7.81 2.12 21.02
N ASN A 221 7.15 1.13 20.40
CA ASN A 221 5.77 0.79 20.74
C ASN A 221 5.67 0.12 22.11
N ARG A 222 6.64 -0.71 22.48
CA ARG A 222 6.72 -1.29 23.83
C ARG A 222 6.89 -0.21 24.90
N ALA A 223 7.82 0.71 24.68
CA ALA A 223 8.06 1.81 25.61
C ALA A 223 6.80 2.66 25.81
N VAL A 224 6.11 2.99 24.73
CA VAL A 224 4.87 3.75 24.75
C VAL A 224 3.76 3.02 25.49
N LEU A 225 3.52 1.74 25.19
CA LEU A 225 2.48 0.95 25.84
C LEU A 225 2.75 0.75 27.34
N THR A 226 4.00 0.51 27.72
CA THR A 226 4.40 0.39 29.13
C THR A 226 4.19 1.71 29.87
N ARG A 227 4.57 2.81 29.27
CA ARG A 227 4.38 4.15 29.83
C ARG A 227 2.90 4.50 29.99
N GLN A 228 2.07 4.14 29.00
CA GLN A 228 0.62 4.33 29.05
C GLN A 228 -0.03 3.60 30.22
N ALA A 229 0.38 2.37 30.48
CA ALA A 229 -0.13 1.56 31.58
C ALA A 229 0.20 2.18 32.94
N THR A 230 1.37 2.81 33.07
CA THR A 230 1.86 3.36 34.34
C THR A 230 1.44 4.81 34.60
N GLU A 231 1.38 5.65 33.55
CA GLU A 231 1.18 7.09 33.68
C GLU A 231 -0.23 7.57 33.31
N ARG A 232 -1.12 6.68 32.84
CA ARG A 232 -2.47 7.02 32.32
C ARG A 232 -2.41 8.17 31.31
N LEU A 233 -1.47 8.12 30.41
CA LEU A 233 -1.32 9.16 29.40
C LEU A 233 -2.54 9.24 28.47
N PRO A 234 -2.93 10.42 28.03
CA PRO A 234 -4.03 10.56 27.08
C PRO A 234 -3.68 9.83 25.79
N VAL A 235 -4.69 9.24 25.14
CA VAL A 235 -4.51 8.61 23.83
C VAL A 235 -3.98 9.68 22.87
N SER A 236 -2.80 9.43 22.34
CA SER A 236 -2.13 10.34 21.43
C SER A 236 -1.72 9.60 20.17
N ARG A 237 -1.30 10.34 19.16
CA ARG A 237 -0.76 9.81 17.91
C ARG A 237 0.39 8.80 18.13
N THR A 238 1.13 8.96 19.21
CA THR A 238 2.26 8.11 19.59
C THR A 238 1.86 6.69 19.94
N TYR A 239 0.60 6.46 20.33
CA TYR A 239 0.11 5.14 20.76
C TYR A 239 -0.51 4.30 19.65
N MET A 240 -0.69 4.89 18.48
CA MET A 240 -1.24 4.16 17.35
C MET A 240 -0.09 3.88 16.37
N PRO A 241 0.36 2.63 16.28
CA PRO A 241 1.42 2.28 15.33
C PRO A 241 0.94 2.59 13.91
N THR A 242 1.78 3.25 13.14
CA THR A 242 1.49 3.54 11.75
C THR A 242 1.80 2.29 10.92
N LEU A 243 0.77 1.74 10.31
CA LEU A 243 0.86 0.57 9.45
C LEU A 243 0.10 0.84 8.15
N PHE A 244 0.74 0.55 7.03
CA PHE A 244 0.15 0.70 5.70
C PHE A 244 -0.19 -0.65 5.09
N VAL A 245 -1.29 -0.68 4.36
CA VAL A 245 -1.64 -1.74 3.43
C VAL A 245 -1.17 -1.34 2.05
N ASN A 246 -0.49 -2.26 1.38
CA ASN A 246 0.00 -2.08 0.04
C ASN A 246 -0.58 -3.16 -0.87
N VAL A 247 -1.04 -2.78 -2.03
CA VAL A 247 -1.58 -3.68 -3.04
C VAL A 247 -0.95 -3.37 -4.40
N VAL A 248 -0.42 -4.39 -5.04
CA VAL A 248 -0.02 -4.37 -6.45
C VAL A 248 -1.05 -5.16 -7.24
N GLY A 249 -1.72 -4.51 -8.16
CA GLY A 249 -2.66 -5.12 -9.10
C GLY A 249 -2.17 -5.03 -10.53
N ARG A 250 -2.67 -5.91 -11.39
CA ARG A 250 -2.50 -5.88 -12.83
C ARG A 250 -3.87 -5.80 -13.49
N ARG A 251 -4.05 -4.86 -14.41
CA ARG A 251 -5.26 -4.83 -15.23
C ARG A 251 -5.23 -5.99 -16.22
N PRO A 252 -6.26 -6.84 -16.32
CA PRO A 252 -6.35 -7.86 -17.36
C PRO A 252 -6.15 -7.30 -18.76
N ALA A 253 -5.68 -8.17 -19.70
CA ALA A 253 -5.46 -7.80 -21.09
C ALA A 253 -6.76 -7.66 -21.87
#